data_d7b8a1a2a4d47e2b23ada9044979b680
#
_entry.id   d7b8a1a2a4d47e2b23ada9044979b680
#
_cell.length_a   1.000
_cell.length_b   1.000
_cell.length_c   1.000
_cell.angle_alpha   90.00
_cell.angle_beta   90.00
_cell.angle_gamma   90.00
#
_symmetry.space_group_name_H-M   'P 1'
#
loop_
_entity.id
_entity.type
_entity.pdbx_description
1 polymer ?
#
loop_
_entity_poly.entity_id
_entity_poly.type
_entity_poly.pdbx_seq_one_letter_code
_entity_poly.pdbx_strand_id
1 'polypeptide(L)'
;QNAEPGALIALPYFLGEKTPLHDPDLRGVLVGLHLGTTRGDIHRAFLEAIAYGFRSHFEILAEGGLQIGSVRITNGGSKSRLWREILADVLNRDLISIINHPGASYGAAVMAGLGSGVIKDWSYVAGSLEQGEVISPNPANVARYAERYEEFVALTAATTEFSHLLARSKS
;
A
#
# COMPACT_ATOMS: atom_id res chain seq x y z
N GLN A 1 -4.35 -17.29 14.88
CA GLN A 1 -2.90 -17.50 14.79
C GLN A 1 -2.32 -16.24 14.14
N ASN A 2 -1.37 -15.61 14.81
CA ASN A 2 -0.66 -14.46 14.26
C ASN A 2 0.34 -15.00 13.22
N ALA A 3 0.07 -14.69 11.96
CA ALA A 3 1.01 -14.96 10.87
C ALA A 3 2.27 -14.10 11.04
N GLU A 4 3.44 -14.70 10.84
CA GLU A 4 4.71 -13.98 10.95
C GLU A 4 4.92 -13.01 9.78
N PRO A 5 5.48 -11.82 10.02
CA PRO A 5 5.83 -10.88 8.97
C PRO A 5 6.78 -11.50 7.95
N GLY A 6 6.48 -11.37 6.66
CA GLY A 6 7.34 -11.82 5.56
C GLY A 6 7.56 -13.33 5.50
N ALA A 7 6.61 -14.16 5.94
CA ALA A 7 6.70 -15.61 5.82
C ALA A 7 6.61 -16.10 4.37
N LEU A 8 5.82 -15.41 3.55
CA LEU A 8 5.64 -15.66 2.11
C LEU A 8 5.85 -14.35 1.36
N ILE A 9 6.12 -14.44 0.05
CA ILE A 9 6.13 -13.27 -0.83
C ILE A 9 5.04 -13.43 -1.88
N ALA A 10 4.24 -12.39 -2.06
CA ALA A 10 3.20 -12.34 -3.08
C ALA A 10 3.43 -11.15 -4.03
N LEU A 11 2.97 -11.32 -5.27
CA LEU A 11 2.81 -10.23 -6.24
C LEU A 11 1.31 -10.01 -6.47
N PRO A 12 0.76 -8.82 -6.21
CA PRO A 12 -0.69 -8.62 -6.22
C PRO A 12 -1.23 -8.23 -7.60
N TYR A 13 -0.55 -8.59 -8.68
CA TYR A 13 -0.82 -8.14 -10.04
C TYR A 13 -1.96 -8.92 -10.73
N PHE A 14 -3.12 -9.02 -10.08
CA PHE A 14 -4.26 -9.81 -10.59
C PHE A 14 -4.88 -9.27 -11.88
N LEU A 15 -4.76 -7.97 -12.12
CA LEU A 15 -5.23 -7.26 -13.32
C LEU A 15 -4.07 -6.56 -14.06
N GLY A 16 -2.86 -7.08 -13.91
CA GLY A 16 -1.65 -6.38 -14.29
C GLY A 16 -1.27 -5.31 -13.27
N GLU A 17 -0.31 -4.47 -13.61
CA GLU A 17 0.15 -3.35 -12.79
C GLU A 17 0.03 -2.05 -13.60
N LYS A 18 -0.71 -1.09 -13.05
CA LYS A 18 -0.93 0.18 -13.71
C LYS A 18 0.15 1.21 -13.38
N THR A 19 0.56 1.23 -12.11
CA THR A 19 1.57 2.16 -11.60
C THR A 19 2.33 1.52 -10.44
N PRO A 20 3.67 1.58 -10.41
CA PRO A 20 4.54 2.36 -11.28
C PRO A 20 5.02 1.63 -12.55
N LEU A 21 4.82 0.31 -12.69
CA LEU A 21 5.42 -0.49 -13.78
C LEU A 21 4.73 -0.31 -15.13
N HIS A 22 3.44 0.02 -15.12
CA HIS A 22 2.61 0.18 -16.32
C HIS A 22 2.62 -1.05 -17.25
N ASP A 23 2.44 -2.23 -16.64
CA ASP A 23 2.46 -3.52 -17.35
C ASP A 23 1.13 -4.29 -17.12
N PRO A 24 0.21 -4.30 -18.12
CA PRO A 24 -1.08 -4.97 -18.00
C PRO A 24 -0.98 -6.50 -18.05
N ASP A 25 0.16 -7.03 -18.47
CA ASP A 25 0.38 -8.47 -18.66
C ASP A 25 1.02 -9.14 -17.44
N LEU A 26 1.39 -8.39 -16.41
CA LEU A 26 1.80 -9.00 -15.14
C LEU A 26 0.66 -9.81 -14.51
N ARG A 27 1.03 -10.85 -13.77
CA ARG A 27 0.09 -11.76 -13.10
C ARG A 27 0.44 -11.92 -11.62
N GLY A 28 -0.57 -12.24 -10.82
CA GLY A 28 -0.40 -12.54 -9.40
C GLY A 28 0.48 -13.77 -9.21
N VAL A 29 1.39 -13.70 -8.22
CA VAL A 29 2.31 -14.78 -7.85
C VAL A 29 2.31 -14.95 -6.33
N LEU A 30 2.51 -16.16 -5.86
CA LEU A 30 2.71 -16.46 -4.43
C LEU A 30 3.83 -17.51 -4.33
N VAL A 31 4.87 -17.18 -3.57
CA VAL A 31 6.02 -18.08 -3.36
C VAL A 31 6.30 -18.30 -1.87
N GLY A 32 7.02 -19.38 -1.56
CA GLY A 32 7.39 -19.75 -0.20
C GLY A 32 6.41 -20.71 0.48
N LEU A 33 5.41 -21.24 -0.20
CA LEU A 33 4.46 -22.21 0.36
C LEU A 33 5.16 -23.47 0.86
N HIS A 34 4.79 -23.91 2.06
CA HIS A 34 5.25 -25.17 2.66
C HIS A 34 4.11 -25.82 3.47
N LEU A 35 4.32 -27.03 3.97
CA LEU A 35 3.26 -27.80 4.65
C LEU A 35 2.68 -27.12 5.89
N GLY A 36 3.43 -26.23 6.53
CA GLY A 36 2.96 -25.45 7.68
C GLY A 36 2.26 -24.15 7.31
N THR A 37 2.16 -23.78 6.03
CA THR A 37 1.54 -22.53 5.60
C THR A 37 0.06 -22.50 5.95
N THR A 38 -0.36 -21.43 6.59
CA THR A 38 -1.76 -21.21 6.99
C THR A 38 -2.45 -20.20 6.05
N ARG A 39 -3.78 -20.15 6.11
CA ARG A 39 -4.56 -19.09 5.43
C ARG A 39 -4.20 -17.69 5.92
N GLY A 40 -3.79 -17.58 7.19
CA GLY A 40 -3.34 -16.32 7.77
C GLY A 40 -2.06 -15.82 7.10
N ASP A 41 -1.10 -16.70 6.85
CA ASP A 41 0.15 -16.37 6.17
C ASP A 41 -0.11 -15.88 4.73
N ILE A 42 -0.98 -16.57 3.99
CA ILE A 42 -1.38 -16.16 2.64
C ILE A 42 -2.06 -14.79 2.65
N HIS A 43 -3.02 -14.59 3.54
CA HIS A 43 -3.72 -13.30 3.66
C HIS A 43 -2.75 -12.17 4.00
N ARG A 44 -1.85 -12.40 4.96
CA ARG A 44 -0.83 -11.42 5.34
C ARG A 44 0.12 -11.11 4.19
N ALA A 45 0.59 -12.11 3.45
CA ALA A 45 1.48 -11.92 2.30
C ALA A 45 0.87 -10.98 1.23
N PHE A 46 -0.43 -11.09 0.96
CA PHE A 46 -1.09 -10.17 0.03
C PHE A 46 -1.25 -8.76 0.60
N LEU A 47 -1.48 -8.60 1.89
CA LEU A 47 -1.46 -7.28 2.51
C LEU A 47 -0.05 -6.66 2.41
N GLU A 48 0.98 -7.41 2.73
CA GLU A 48 2.39 -6.98 2.62
C GLU A 48 2.74 -6.61 1.17
N ALA A 49 2.34 -7.42 0.19
CA ALA A 49 2.56 -7.15 -1.23
C ALA A 49 1.95 -5.82 -1.70
N ILE A 50 0.73 -5.51 -1.26
CA ILE A 50 0.09 -4.22 -1.57
C ILE A 50 0.86 -3.07 -0.87
N ALA A 51 1.34 -3.28 0.35
CA ALA A 51 2.15 -2.29 1.05
C ALA A 51 3.50 -2.04 0.34
N TYR A 52 4.13 -3.07 -0.23
CA TYR A 52 5.33 -2.92 -1.07
C TYR A 52 5.05 -2.11 -2.33
N GLY A 53 3.89 -2.27 -2.96
CA GLY A 53 3.46 -1.40 -4.06
C GLY A 53 3.41 0.08 -3.65
N PHE A 54 2.87 0.39 -2.46
CA PHE A 54 2.93 1.76 -1.92
C PHE A 54 4.37 2.23 -1.69
N ARG A 55 5.25 1.36 -1.16
CA ARG A 55 6.66 1.70 -0.97
C ARG A 55 7.34 2.04 -2.28
N SER A 56 7.10 1.28 -3.35
CA SER A 56 7.63 1.59 -4.69
C SER A 56 7.24 3.01 -5.16
N HIS A 57 5.99 3.42 -4.93
CA HIS A 57 5.57 4.79 -5.23
C HIS A 57 6.31 5.83 -4.39
N PHE A 58 6.54 5.56 -3.10
CA PHE A 58 7.25 6.47 -2.21
C PHE A 58 8.71 6.64 -2.61
N GLU A 59 9.37 5.58 -3.07
CA GLU A 59 10.74 5.63 -3.57
C GLU A 59 10.83 6.50 -4.84
N ILE A 60 9.93 6.31 -5.79
CA ILE A 60 9.85 7.15 -7.01
C ILE A 60 9.57 8.62 -6.68
N LEU A 61 8.68 8.90 -5.74
CA LEU A 61 8.41 10.27 -5.31
C LEU A 61 9.65 10.89 -4.64
N ALA A 62 10.39 10.12 -3.84
CA ALA A 62 11.63 10.57 -3.20
C ALA A 62 12.74 10.83 -4.23
N GLU A 63 12.89 9.99 -5.25
CA GLU A 63 13.79 10.21 -6.39
C GLU A 63 13.44 11.50 -7.14
N GLY A 64 12.13 11.81 -7.24
CA GLY A 64 11.64 13.09 -7.77
C GLY A 64 11.82 14.30 -6.83
N GLY A 65 12.49 14.14 -5.69
CA GLY A 65 12.78 15.21 -4.72
C GLY A 65 11.63 15.50 -3.74
N LEU A 66 10.55 14.72 -3.75
CA LEU A 66 9.42 14.89 -2.82
C LEU A 66 9.71 14.18 -1.50
N GLN A 67 9.61 14.92 -0.39
CA GLN A 67 9.73 14.34 0.94
C GLN A 67 8.35 14.08 1.55
N ILE A 68 8.07 12.80 1.84
CA ILE A 68 6.83 12.38 2.49
C ILE A 68 7.11 12.25 3.99
N GLY A 69 6.44 13.08 4.79
CA GLY A 69 6.53 13.03 6.24
C GLY A 69 5.59 11.97 6.83
N SER A 70 4.39 12.36 7.20
CA SER A 70 3.34 11.47 7.73
C SER A 70 2.39 11.00 6.63
N VAL A 71 1.83 9.80 6.82
CA VAL A 71 0.84 9.22 5.91
C VAL A 71 -0.53 9.23 6.56
N ARG A 72 -1.54 9.70 5.84
CA ARG A 72 -2.93 9.64 6.30
C ARG A 72 -3.68 8.52 5.62
N ILE A 73 -4.39 7.71 6.41
CA ILE A 73 -5.21 6.61 5.91
C ILE A 73 -6.68 6.83 6.28
N THR A 74 -7.56 6.52 5.35
CA THR A 74 -9.00 6.70 5.49
C THR A 74 -9.77 5.56 4.82
N ASN A 75 -11.09 5.52 5.00
CA ASN A 75 -12.02 4.55 4.42
C ASN A 75 -11.82 3.09 4.91
N GLY A 76 -12.16 2.11 4.06
CA GLY A 76 -12.24 0.70 4.46
C GLY A 76 -10.95 0.12 5.03
N GLY A 77 -9.82 0.40 4.39
CA GLY A 77 -8.51 -0.10 4.82
C GLY A 77 -8.09 0.43 6.21
N SER A 78 -8.48 1.66 6.55
CA SER A 78 -8.14 2.25 7.84
C SER A 78 -8.76 1.54 9.06
N LYS A 79 -9.77 0.70 8.85
CA LYS A 79 -10.44 -0.04 9.92
C LYS A 79 -9.65 -1.26 10.40
N SER A 80 -8.76 -1.80 9.59
CA SER A 80 -7.93 -2.95 9.95
C SER A 80 -6.66 -2.48 10.66
N ARG A 81 -6.52 -2.82 11.95
CA ARG A 81 -5.30 -2.52 12.71
C ARG A 81 -4.08 -3.20 12.09
N LEU A 82 -4.19 -4.49 11.76
CA LEU A 82 -3.11 -5.23 11.10
C LEU A 82 -2.64 -4.55 9.80
N TRP A 83 -3.58 -4.08 8.98
CA TRP A 83 -3.25 -3.38 7.76
C TRP A 83 -2.49 -2.08 8.01
N ARG A 84 -2.92 -1.31 9.00
CA ARG A 84 -2.25 -0.06 9.38
C ARG A 84 -0.83 -0.30 9.93
N GLU A 85 -0.65 -1.34 10.75
CA GLU A 85 0.66 -1.76 11.27
C GLU A 85 1.60 -2.18 10.14
N ILE A 86 1.15 -3.03 9.21
CA ILE A 86 1.94 -3.42 8.03
C ILE A 86 2.36 -2.20 7.20
N LEU A 87 1.43 -1.29 6.92
CA LEU A 87 1.75 -0.07 6.16
C LEU A 87 2.77 0.82 6.89
N ALA A 88 2.59 1.05 8.19
CA ALA A 88 3.54 1.84 8.98
C ALA A 88 4.95 1.25 8.93
N ASP A 89 5.05 -0.07 9.13
CA ASP A 89 6.31 -0.80 9.16
C ASP A 89 6.99 -0.83 7.77
N VAL A 90 6.25 -1.13 6.71
CA VAL A 90 6.78 -1.22 5.34
C VAL A 90 7.23 0.15 4.82
N LEU A 91 6.45 1.20 5.11
CA LEU A 91 6.75 2.57 4.67
C LEU A 91 7.74 3.28 5.60
N ASN A 92 8.01 2.72 6.78
CA ASN A 92 8.80 3.35 7.83
C ASN A 92 8.33 4.79 8.12
N ARG A 93 7.01 4.96 8.31
CA ARG A 93 6.37 6.26 8.54
C ARG A 93 5.23 6.13 9.54
N ASP A 94 5.00 7.19 10.28
CA ASP A 94 3.80 7.31 11.09
C ASP A 94 2.55 7.30 10.19
N LEU A 95 1.59 6.47 10.55
CA LEU A 95 0.32 6.32 9.86
C LEU A 95 -0.80 6.90 10.72
N ILE A 96 -1.41 7.97 10.24
CA ILE A 96 -2.47 8.69 10.94
C ILE A 96 -3.82 8.28 10.37
N SER A 97 -4.68 7.71 11.20
CA SER A 97 -6.07 7.41 10.80
C SER A 97 -6.89 8.69 10.73
N ILE A 98 -7.72 8.84 9.71
CA ILE A 98 -8.73 9.90 9.66
C ILE A 98 -10.08 9.27 9.98
N ILE A 99 -10.71 9.77 11.04
CA ILE A 99 -12.01 9.28 11.52
C ILE A 99 -13.13 9.93 10.70
N ASN A 100 -14.19 9.17 10.45
CA ASN A 100 -15.43 9.65 9.82
C ASN A 100 -15.24 10.38 8.48
N HIS A 101 -14.18 10.03 7.73
CA HIS A 101 -13.94 10.65 6.44
C HIS A 101 -15.00 10.24 5.41
N PRO A 102 -15.72 11.20 4.80
CA PRO A 102 -16.82 10.88 3.87
C PRO A 102 -16.37 10.38 2.48
N GLY A 103 -15.08 10.12 2.30
CA GLY A 103 -14.55 9.63 1.03
C GLY A 103 -14.38 10.73 -0.03
N ALA A 104 -14.49 10.33 -1.30
CA ALA A 104 -14.29 11.23 -2.44
C ALA A 104 -15.31 12.37 -2.51
N SER A 105 -16.52 12.16 -1.97
CA SER A 105 -17.55 13.20 -1.90
C SER A 105 -17.12 14.43 -1.11
N TYR A 106 -16.32 14.24 -0.06
CA TYR A 106 -15.74 15.36 0.69
C TYR A 106 -14.81 16.20 -0.18
N GLY A 107 -13.91 15.56 -0.91
CA GLY A 107 -13.00 16.26 -1.83
C GLY A 107 -13.76 17.06 -2.88
N ALA A 108 -14.79 16.46 -3.50
CA ALA A 108 -15.64 17.14 -4.46
C ALA A 108 -16.37 18.36 -3.86
N ALA A 109 -16.90 18.22 -2.63
CA ALA A 109 -17.56 19.32 -1.93
C ALA A 109 -16.57 20.46 -1.59
N VAL A 110 -15.35 20.15 -1.17
CA VAL A 110 -14.30 21.15 -0.91
C VAL A 110 -13.94 21.89 -2.20
N MET A 111 -13.74 21.18 -3.32
CA MET A 111 -13.45 21.79 -4.62
C MET A 111 -14.58 22.71 -5.08
N ALA A 112 -15.83 22.30 -4.96
CA ALA A 112 -16.99 23.13 -5.27
C ALA A 112 -17.07 24.38 -4.36
N GLY A 113 -16.80 24.20 -3.05
CA GLY A 113 -16.77 25.28 -2.09
C GLY A 113 -15.70 26.34 -2.37
N LEU A 114 -14.50 25.90 -2.75
CA LEU A 114 -13.42 26.78 -3.19
C LEU A 114 -13.77 27.51 -4.48
N GLY A 115 -14.30 26.80 -5.47
CA GLY A 115 -14.69 27.36 -6.76
C GLY A 115 -15.83 28.39 -6.65
N SER A 116 -16.77 28.20 -5.71
CA SER A 116 -17.87 29.13 -5.45
C SER A 116 -17.53 30.26 -4.46
N GLY A 117 -16.35 30.22 -3.82
CA GLY A 117 -15.93 31.18 -2.81
C GLY A 117 -16.56 30.97 -1.41
N VAL A 118 -17.33 29.92 -1.20
CA VAL A 118 -17.89 29.56 0.11
C VAL A 118 -16.77 29.11 1.07
N ILE A 119 -15.81 28.34 0.54
CA ILE A 119 -14.56 28.00 1.23
C ILE A 119 -13.48 28.96 0.73
N LYS A 120 -12.81 29.64 1.65
CA LYS A 120 -11.85 30.70 1.28
C LYS A 120 -10.51 30.14 0.77
N ASP A 121 -10.02 29.08 1.39
CA ASP A 121 -8.72 28.49 1.07
C ASP A 121 -8.62 27.04 1.56
N TRP A 122 -7.51 26.39 1.24
CA TRP A 122 -7.23 25.01 1.57
C TRP A 122 -7.04 24.71 3.06
N SER A 123 -6.85 25.73 3.91
CA SER A 123 -6.68 25.55 5.35
C SER A 123 -7.94 24.94 6.01
N TYR A 124 -9.11 25.14 5.37
CA TYR A 124 -10.37 24.50 5.73
C TYR A 124 -10.24 22.99 5.88
N VAL A 125 -9.50 22.32 4.96
CA VAL A 125 -9.32 20.87 4.99
C VAL A 125 -8.61 20.42 6.25
N ALA A 126 -7.57 21.14 6.68
CA ALA A 126 -6.80 20.79 7.87
C ALA A 126 -7.65 20.84 9.16
N GLY A 127 -8.59 21.80 9.23
CA GLY A 127 -9.47 21.96 10.40
C GLY A 127 -10.73 21.09 10.39
N SER A 128 -11.09 20.52 9.23
CA SER A 128 -12.35 19.79 9.07
C SER A 128 -12.20 18.26 9.17
N LEU A 129 -10.98 17.74 9.22
CA LEU A 129 -10.71 16.31 9.31
C LEU A 129 -10.30 15.93 10.73
N GLU A 130 -11.05 15.01 11.32
CA GLU A 130 -10.74 14.47 12.64
C GLU A 130 -9.64 13.41 12.53
N GLN A 131 -8.53 13.63 13.22
CA GLN A 131 -7.43 12.66 13.31
C GLN A 131 -7.73 11.64 14.41
N GLY A 132 -7.54 10.37 14.09
CA GLY A 132 -7.65 9.27 15.01
C GLY A 132 -6.30 8.76 15.50
N GLU A 133 -6.21 7.45 15.70
CA GLU A 133 -5.01 6.79 16.17
C GLU A 133 -3.83 6.99 15.21
N VAL A 134 -2.66 7.24 15.80
CA VAL A 134 -1.38 7.22 15.10
C VAL A 134 -0.70 5.89 15.37
N ILE A 135 -0.26 5.21 14.32
CA ILE A 135 0.55 4.00 14.41
C ILE A 135 1.95 4.34 13.93
N SER A 136 2.93 4.22 14.83
CA SER A 136 4.35 4.36 14.49
C SER A 136 4.95 3.03 14.08
N PRO A 137 5.95 3.03 13.18
CA PRO A 137 6.60 1.82 12.72
C PRO A 137 7.36 1.11 13.85
N ASN A 138 7.32 -0.23 13.83
CA ASN A 138 8.14 -1.06 14.71
C ASN A 138 9.52 -1.27 14.07
N PRO A 139 10.63 -0.79 14.69
CA PRO A 139 11.97 -0.88 14.09
C PRO A 139 12.41 -2.30 13.71
N ALA A 140 12.02 -3.31 14.48
CA ALA A 140 12.34 -4.70 14.18
C ALA A 140 11.67 -5.19 12.88
N ASN A 141 10.40 -4.80 12.67
CA ASN A 141 9.66 -5.14 11.45
C ASN A 141 10.17 -4.31 10.25
N VAL A 142 10.52 -3.05 10.47
CA VAL A 142 11.05 -2.17 9.40
C VAL A 142 12.27 -2.80 8.74
N ALA A 143 13.24 -3.29 9.53
CA ALA A 143 14.44 -3.94 9.02
C ALA A 143 14.07 -5.19 8.19
N ARG A 144 13.19 -6.04 8.72
CA ARG A 144 12.72 -7.24 8.03
C ARG A 144 11.97 -6.93 6.74
N TYR A 145 11.09 -5.94 6.74
CA TYR A 145 10.36 -5.53 5.54
C TYR A 145 11.24 -4.84 4.50
N ALA A 146 12.35 -4.23 4.90
CA ALA A 146 13.31 -3.71 3.95
C ALA A 146 13.93 -4.85 3.11
N GLU A 147 14.38 -5.94 3.75
CA GLU A 147 14.89 -7.13 3.07
C GLU A 147 13.83 -7.77 2.16
N ARG A 148 12.61 -7.94 2.68
CA ARG A 148 11.50 -8.53 1.93
C ARG A 148 11.04 -7.70 0.74
N TYR A 149 11.18 -6.39 0.81
CA TYR A 149 10.90 -5.53 -0.32
C TYR A 149 11.89 -5.74 -1.48
N GLU A 150 13.17 -5.90 -1.20
CA GLU A 150 14.15 -6.26 -2.23
C GLU A 150 13.81 -7.61 -2.90
N GLU A 151 13.38 -8.59 -2.11
CA GLU A 151 12.92 -9.88 -2.65
C GLU A 151 11.62 -9.73 -3.48
N PHE A 152 10.70 -8.86 -3.10
CA PHE A 152 9.50 -8.54 -3.88
C PHE A 152 9.87 -7.92 -5.24
N VAL A 153 10.81 -6.99 -5.28
CA VAL A 153 11.32 -6.38 -6.52
C VAL A 153 11.99 -7.44 -7.41
N ALA A 154 12.86 -8.27 -6.82
CA ALA A 154 13.54 -9.34 -7.53
C ALA A 154 12.56 -10.39 -8.10
N LEU A 155 11.55 -10.77 -7.32
CA LEU A 155 10.50 -11.70 -7.77
C LEU A 155 9.69 -11.12 -8.92
N THR A 156 9.35 -9.83 -8.86
CA THR A 156 8.67 -9.14 -9.95
C THR A 156 9.47 -9.25 -11.24
N ALA A 157 10.76 -8.90 -11.21
CA ALA A 157 11.64 -8.99 -12.36
C ALA A 157 11.75 -10.43 -12.89
N ALA A 158 11.93 -11.42 -12.00
CA ALA A 158 12.10 -12.83 -12.36
C ALA A 158 10.84 -13.46 -12.98
N THR A 159 9.64 -12.95 -12.67
CA THR A 159 8.37 -13.54 -13.14
C THR A 159 7.69 -12.76 -14.27
N THR A 160 8.23 -11.61 -14.67
CA THR A 160 7.65 -10.75 -15.71
C THR A 160 7.49 -11.49 -17.04
N GLU A 161 8.55 -12.11 -17.56
CA GLU A 161 8.50 -12.83 -18.84
C GLU A 161 7.48 -13.97 -18.81
N PHE A 162 7.44 -14.73 -17.71
CA PHE A 162 6.47 -15.81 -17.54
C PHE A 162 5.03 -15.30 -17.46
N SER A 163 4.81 -14.17 -16.82
CA SER A 163 3.51 -13.50 -16.78
C SER A 163 3.03 -13.12 -18.17
N HIS A 164 3.92 -12.57 -19.01
CA HIS A 164 3.61 -12.23 -20.38
C HIS A 164 3.27 -13.47 -21.23
N LEU A 165 3.98 -14.60 -21.04
CA LEU A 165 3.63 -15.85 -21.69
C LEU A 165 2.22 -16.33 -21.34
N LEU A 166 1.85 -16.26 -20.04
CA LEU A 166 0.51 -16.62 -19.57
C LEU A 166 -0.58 -15.68 -20.10
N ALA A 167 -0.29 -14.40 -20.25
CA ALA A 167 -1.23 -13.44 -20.80
C ALA A 167 -1.57 -13.73 -22.26
N ARG A 168 -0.55 -14.00 -23.08
CA ARG A 168 -0.70 -14.34 -24.51
C ARG A 168 -1.46 -15.64 -24.76
N SER A 169 -1.39 -16.62 -23.87
CA SER A 169 -2.07 -17.91 -24.01
C SER A 169 -3.59 -17.84 -23.83
N LYS A 170 -4.13 -16.69 -23.38
CA LYS A 170 -5.58 -16.46 -23.15
C LYS A 170 -6.22 -15.57 -24.23
N SER A 171 -5.44 -15.13 -25.20
CA SER A 171 -5.89 -14.42 -26.40
C SER A 171 -6.13 -15.40 -27.54
#